data_2c690ef65030d9690dba75801afe4317
#
_entry.id   2c690ef65030d9690dba75801afe4317
#
_cell.length_a   1.000
_cell.length_b   1.000
_cell.length_c   1.000
_cell.angle_alpha   90.00
_cell.angle_beta   90.00
_cell.angle_gamma   90.00
#
_symmetry.space_group_name_H-M   'P 1'
#
loop_
_entity.id
_entity.type
_entity.pdbx_description
1 polymer ?
#
loop_
_entity_poly.entity_id
_entity_poly.type
_entity_poly.pdbx_seq_one_letter_code
_entity_poly.pdbx_strand_id
1 'polypeptide(L)'
;MWILAIIYDKIDIGKSDILKTIKDFDLNNKKIIIRVDFNVPIKDSKILDDNRIVNSIETIKYAIDKGGKVILLSHLGRVKSEEDKVKNDLSIVVPRLSELLGINVKFCEYTRGSKLENMVSELNNGEVLLVQNTRYEDFPNKLESGNDLDLGNYWASLGDIFINDAFGTAHRAHASNVGIASNLDSGIGFLMEKELKVLNGVKDNPKKPYTVILGGAKVNDKIGVINALVEIADYILIGGGMSYTFLKAMDKNIGSSLLDSESIDYCKNLISKYRDKIILPIDNVVCNEISDEASSRSCSIEDIKEDEIGVDIGAKSVELFKKYLSNSKTVVWNGTMGCHEYDDFANGTKDILEFLSNIDCETIICGGDTASAAINFGYKDKFTHISTGGGASLELLEGKKLPGVEAIENK
;
A
#
# COMPACT_ATOMS: atom_id res chain seq x y z
N MET A 1 -39.60 -13.50 -39.37
CA MET A 1 -38.76 -12.34 -39.68
C MET A 1 -39.37 -11.14 -39.00
N TRP A 2 -39.07 -10.93 -37.72
CA TRP A 2 -39.41 -9.74 -36.97
C TRP A 2 -38.20 -9.37 -36.12
N ILE A 3 -37.72 -8.16 -36.37
CA ILE A 3 -36.55 -7.52 -35.81
C ILE A 3 -36.85 -7.12 -34.38
N LEU A 4 -36.12 -7.69 -33.41
CA LEU A 4 -36.05 -7.16 -32.06
C LEU A 4 -35.06 -6.01 -32.05
N ALA A 5 -35.59 -4.80 -32.08
CA ALA A 5 -34.85 -3.58 -31.77
C ALA A 5 -34.71 -3.51 -30.26
N ILE A 6 -33.50 -3.75 -29.73
CA ILE A 6 -33.18 -3.46 -28.35
C ILE A 6 -32.99 -1.95 -28.23
N ILE A 7 -33.91 -1.32 -27.55
CA ILE A 7 -33.80 0.08 -27.12
C ILE A 7 -32.69 0.13 -26.08
N TYR A 8 -31.52 0.58 -26.49
CA TYR A 8 -30.54 1.09 -25.53
C TYR A 8 -31.05 2.46 -25.04
N ASP A 9 -31.71 2.44 -23.89
CA ASP A 9 -31.89 3.67 -23.12
C ASP A 9 -30.51 4.27 -22.89
N LYS A 10 -30.27 5.44 -23.44
CA LYS A 10 -29.17 6.31 -23.08
C LYS A 10 -29.36 6.71 -21.62
N ILE A 11 -28.79 5.93 -20.70
CA ILE A 11 -28.44 6.46 -19.41
C ILE A 11 -27.41 7.53 -19.68
N ASP A 12 -27.80 8.77 -19.50
CA ASP A 12 -26.93 9.92 -19.47
C ASP A 12 -25.97 9.73 -18.25
N ILE A 13 -24.92 8.95 -18.47
CA ILE A 13 -23.80 8.88 -17.55
C ILE A 13 -23.16 10.25 -17.71
N GLY A 14 -23.53 11.16 -16.79
CA GLY A 14 -22.83 12.42 -16.62
C GLY A 14 -21.34 12.14 -16.73
N LYS A 15 -20.60 13.01 -17.44
CA LYS A 15 -19.16 12.92 -17.63
C LYS A 15 -18.50 12.56 -16.31
N SER A 16 -18.41 11.27 -15.98
CA SER A 16 -17.42 10.78 -15.03
C SER A 16 -16.09 11.08 -15.68
N ASP A 17 -15.29 11.91 -15.08
CA ASP A 17 -13.92 12.19 -15.50
C ASP A 17 -13.21 10.83 -15.63
N ILE A 18 -13.07 10.35 -16.88
CA ILE A 18 -12.45 9.06 -17.17
C ILE A 18 -10.96 9.27 -16.90
N LEU A 19 -10.47 8.65 -15.84
CA LEU A 19 -9.06 8.69 -15.49
C LEU A 19 -8.24 8.09 -16.65
N LYS A 20 -7.43 8.93 -17.31
CA LYS A 20 -6.57 8.49 -18.40
C LYS A 20 -5.53 7.49 -17.91
N THR A 21 -5.27 6.48 -18.70
CA THR A 21 -4.20 5.49 -18.50
C THR A 21 -3.06 5.71 -19.48
N ILE A 22 -1.93 5.08 -19.28
CA ILE A 22 -0.80 5.13 -20.23
C ILE A 22 -1.19 4.70 -21.66
N LYS A 23 -2.27 3.91 -21.81
CA LYS A 23 -2.77 3.43 -23.10
C LYS A 23 -3.45 4.52 -23.95
N ASP A 24 -3.88 5.59 -23.30
CA ASP A 24 -4.63 6.67 -23.92
C ASP A 24 -3.74 7.72 -24.59
N PHE A 25 -2.41 7.51 -24.58
CA PHE A 25 -1.42 8.42 -25.13
C PHE A 25 -0.66 7.82 -26.31
N ASP A 26 -0.32 8.66 -27.28
CA ASP A 26 0.71 8.35 -28.26
C ASP A 26 2.10 8.61 -27.64
N LEU A 27 2.81 7.54 -27.35
CA LEU A 27 4.10 7.58 -26.66
C LEU A 27 5.29 7.64 -27.64
N ASN A 28 5.06 7.43 -28.97
CA ASN A 28 6.14 7.33 -29.91
C ASN A 28 6.93 8.63 -30.02
N ASN A 29 8.25 8.54 -29.83
CA ASN A 29 9.19 9.66 -29.82
C ASN A 29 8.89 10.77 -28.77
N LYS A 30 8.10 10.46 -27.74
CA LYS A 30 7.79 11.37 -26.64
C LYS A 30 8.68 11.10 -25.43
N LYS A 31 8.98 12.15 -24.68
CA LYS A 31 9.62 12.07 -23.36
C LYS A 31 8.55 11.78 -22.31
N ILE A 32 8.57 10.57 -21.77
CA ILE A 32 7.56 10.10 -20.82
C ILE A 32 8.16 10.13 -19.41
N ILE A 33 7.67 11.01 -18.57
CA ILE A 33 8.01 11.01 -17.16
C ILE A 33 7.12 9.98 -16.45
N ILE A 34 7.71 8.97 -15.85
CA ILE A 34 6.98 7.97 -15.06
C ILE A 34 7.39 8.09 -13.60
N ARG A 35 6.43 8.40 -12.73
CA ARG A 35 6.64 8.35 -11.28
C ARG A 35 6.43 6.91 -10.82
N VAL A 36 7.50 6.27 -10.39
CA VAL A 36 7.51 4.90 -9.86
C VAL A 36 7.80 4.90 -8.35
N ASP A 37 7.55 3.80 -7.68
CA ASP A 37 7.84 3.64 -6.25
C ASP A 37 8.97 2.60 -6.05
N PHE A 38 10.21 3.07 -6.05
CA PHE A 38 11.40 2.27 -5.76
C PHE A 38 11.89 2.43 -4.31
N ASN A 39 10.99 2.76 -3.40
CA ASN A 39 11.31 2.85 -1.97
C ASN A 39 11.41 1.45 -1.36
N VAL A 40 12.46 0.74 -1.74
CA VAL A 40 12.75 -0.64 -1.34
C VAL A 40 13.52 -0.69 -0.01
N PRO A 41 13.35 -1.75 0.81
CA PRO A 41 14.15 -1.95 2.01
C PRO A 41 15.60 -2.32 1.64
N ILE A 42 16.55 -1.62 2.27
CA ILE A 42 17.98 -1.81 2.05
C ILE A 42 18.65 -2.16 3.37
N LYS A 43 19.53 -3.17 3.34
CA LYS A 43 20.43 -3.51 4.44
C LYS A 43 21.78 -3.92 3.87
N ASP A 44 22.86 -3.42 4.46
CA ASP A 44 24.25 -3.74 4.06
C ASP A 44 24.48 -3.55 2.54
N SER A 45 23.97 -2.43 2.00
CA SER A 45 24.02 -2.08 0.57
C SER A 45 23.38 -3.14 -0.35
N LYS A 46 22.38 -3.89 0.14
CA LYS A 46 21.60 -4.84 -0.64
C LYS A 46 20.12 -4.57 -0.51
N ILE A 47 19.40 -4.71 -1.62
CA ILE A 47 17.94 -4.67 -1.65
C ILE A 47 17.44 -6.00 -1.04
N LEU A 48 16.63 -5.90 0.01
CA LEU A 48 16.06 -7.09 0.68
C LEU A 48 14.79 -7.59 -0.01
N ASP A 49 14.02 -6.68 -0.61
CA ASP A 49 12.79 -6.98 -1.34
C ASP A 49 12.67 -6.04 -2.54
N ASP A 50 12.55 -6.62 -3.73
CA ASP A 50 12.46 -5.90 -5.00
C ASP A 50 11.03 -5.79 -5.57
N ASN A 51 10.01 -6.21 -4.83
CA ASN A 51 8.63 -6.26 -5.33
C ASN A 51 8.13 -4.93 -5.90
N ARG A 52 8.53 -3.79 -5.32
CA ARG A 52 8.18 -2.47 -5.83
C ARG A 52 8.78 -2.19 -7.20
N ILE A 53 10.02 -2.66 -7.45
CA ILE A 53 10.65 -2.55 -8.76
C ILE A 53 9.93 -3.45 -9.75
N VAL A 54 9.68 -4.70 -9.38
CA VAL A 54 8.99 -5.70 -10.23
C VAL A 54 7.61 -5.21 -10.67
N ASN A 55 6.84 -4.63 -9.75
CA ASN A 55 5.49 -4.14 -10.04
C ASN A 55 5.42 -2.94 -11.01
N SER A 56 6.51 -2.20 -11.20
CA SER A 56 6.59 -1.08 -12.15
C SER A 56 7.00 -1.50 -13.56
N ILE A 57 7.51 -2.72 -13.73
CA ILE A 57 8.13 -3.17 -15.00
C ILE A 57 7.15 -3.16 -16.16
N GLU A 58 5.90 -3.54 -15.95
CA GLU A 58 4.88 -3.58 -17.00
C GLU A 58 4.66 -2.21 -17.63
N THR A 59 4.50 -1.17 -16.81
CA THR A 59 4.33 0.21 -17.25
C THR A 59 5.56 0.73 -18.00
N ILE A 60 6.76 0.46 -17.48
CA ILE A 60 8.01 0.91 -18.09
C ILE A 60 8.22 0.21 -19.44
N LYS A 61 8.03 -1.12 -19.51
CA LYS A 61 8.14 -1.88 -20.76
C LYS A 61 7.14 -1.41 -21.81
N TYR A 62 5.90 -1.14 -21.41
CA TYR A 62 4.91 -0.60 -22.34
C TYR A 62 5.36 0.72 -22.96
N ALA A 63 5.91 1.64 -22.16
CA ALA A 63 6.42 2.90 -22.67
C ALA A 63 7.61 2.70 -23.64
N ILE A 64 8.53 1.78 -23.33
CA ILE A 64 9.66 1.39 -24.18
C ILE A 64 9.15 0.82 -25.52
N ASP A 65 8.24 -0.16 -25.47
CA ASP A 65 7.73 -0.88 -26.63
C ASP A 65 6.92 0.04 -27.57
N LYS A 66 6.35 1.12 -27.02
CA LYS A 66 5.67 2.16 -27.80
C LYS A 66 6.63 3.25 -28.33
N GLY A 67 7.94 3.09 -28.20
CA GLY A 67 8.94 4.03 -28.70
C GLY A 67 9.08 5.28 -27.87
N GLY A 68 8.69 5.25 -26.59
CA GLY A 68 8.87 6.35 -25.65
C GLY A 68 10.33 6.51 -25.21
N LYS A 69 10.70 7.72 -24.84
CA LYS A 69 11.94 8.10 -24.16
C LYS A 69 11.63 8.22 -22.68
N VAL A 70 12.03 7.23 -21.87
CA VAL A 70 11.50 7.08 -20.50
C VAL A 70 12.37 7.78 -19.48
N ILE A 71 11.77 8.62 -18.67
CA ILE A 71 12.41 9.32 -17.53
C ILE A 71 11.71 8.84 -16.26
N LEU A 72 12.45 8.12 -15.41
CA LEU A 72 11.92 7.57 -14.16
C LEU A 72 12.26 8.49 -12.99
N LEU A 73 11.25 8.82 -12.19
CA LEU A 73 11.37 9.52 -10.93
C LEU A 73 10.90 8.62 -9.79
N SER A 74 11.69 8.53 -8.74
CA SER A 74 11.31 7.81 -7.53
C SER A 74 11.95 8.44 -6.29
N HIS A 75 11.33 8.21 -5.14
CA HIS A 75 11.95 8.44 -3.86
C HIS A 75 12.55 7.15 -3.29
N LEU A 76 13.49 7.30 -2.36
CA LEU A 76 14.06 6.24 -1.55
C LEU A 76 14.31 6.78 -0.14
N GLY A 77 13.69 6.19 0.87
CA GLY A 77 13.82 6.60 2.25
C GLY A 77 13.35 8.04 2.51
N ARG A 78 13.86 8.62 3.58
CA ARG A 78 13.68 10.05 3.94
C ARG A 78 15.04 10.73 3.97
N VAL A 79 15.13 11.95 3.45
CA VAL A 79 16.34 12.75 3.43
C VAL A 79 16.13 14.00 4.28
N LYS A 80 16.85 14.06 5.40
CA LYS A 80 16.80 15.16 6.36
C LYS A 80 18.18 15.77 6.61
N SER A 81 19.24 15.16 6.07
CA SER A 81 20.61 15.58 6.19
C SER A 81 21.43 15.16 4.94
N GLU A 82 22.66 15.64 4.82
CA GLU A 82 23.58 15.20 3.75
C GLU A 82 23.96 13.71 3.91
N GLU A 83 24.07 13.20 5.13
CA GLU A 83 24.35 11.79 5.39
C GLU A 83 23.20 10.89 4.90
N ASP A 84 21.96 11.38 4.99
CA ASP A 84 20.80 10.64 4.48
C ASP A 84 20.84 10.51 2.95
N LYS A 85 21.41 11.49 2.22
CA LYS A 85 21.60 11.38 0.77
C LYS A 85 22.49 10.19 0.41
N VAL A 86 23.59 10.01 1.14
CA VAL A 86 24.50 8.88 0.91
C VAL A 86 23.80 7.54 1.18
N LYS A 87 23.02 7.45 2.25
CA LYS A 87 22.29 6.22 2.62
C LYS A 87 21.16 5.88 1.65
N ASN A 88 20.56 6.90 1.06
CA ASN A 88 19.38 6.78 0.19
C ASN A 88 19.71 7.12 -1.27
N ASP A 89 20.91 6.76 -1.72
CA ASP A 89 21.31 6.88 -3.12
C ASP A 89 20.53 5.89 -3.98
N LEU A 90 19.76 6.41 -4.95
CA LEU A 90 18.87 5.61 -5.77
C LEU A 90 19.61 4.77 -6.83
N SER A 91 20.91 5.01 -7.06
CA SER A 91 21.74 4.22 -7.98
C SER A 91 21.75 2.72 -7.65
N ILE A 92 21.51 2.36 -6.38
CA ILE A 92 21.41 0.96 -5.93
C ILE A 92 20.34 0.15 -6.69
N VAL A 93 19.32 0.82 -7.21
CA VAL A 93 18.21 0.19 -7.94
C VAL A 93 18.60 -0.14 -9.39
N VAL A 94 19.57 0.58 -9.97
CA VAL A 94 19.90 0.50 -11.41
C VAL A 94 20.27 -0.91 -11.88
N PRO A 95 21.12 -1.69 -11.19
CA PRO A 95 21.48 -3.03 -11.65
C PRO A 95 20.27 -3.96 -11.75
N ARG A 96 19.40 -3.94 -10.72
CA ARG A 96 18.20 -4.79 -10.69
C ARG A 96 17.16 -4.35 -11.72
N LEU A 97 16.97 -3.05 -11.88
CA LEU A 97 16.07 -2.51 -12.88
C LEU A 97 16.53 -2.84 -14.30
N SER A 98 17.83 -2.73 -14.59
CA SER A 98 18.43 -3.08 -15.88
C SER A 98 18.25 -4.57 -16.20
N GLU A 99 18.47 -5.44 -15.22
CA GLU A 99 18.25 -6.88 -15.34
C GLU A 99 16.79 -7.20 -15.71
N LEU A 100 15.82 -6.63 -14.97
CA LEU A 100 14.39 -6.88 -15.18
C LEU A 100 13.86 -6.35 -16.52
N LEU A 101 14.41 -5.22 -16.97
CA LEU A 101 14.05 -4.62 -18.26
C LEU A 101 14.79 -5.29 -19.43
N GLY A 102 15.94 -5.93 -19.18
CA GLY A 102 16.81 -6.50 -20.22
C GLY A 102 17.56 -5.45 -21.06
N ILE A 103 17.70 -4.23 -20.54
CA ILE A 103 18.38 -3.11 -21.18
C ILE A 103 19.27 -2.37 -20.18
N ASN A 104 20.23 -1.59 -20.69
CA ASN A 104 21.02 -0.71 -19.84
C ASN A 104 20.22 0.53 -19.43
N VAL A 105 19.92 0.68 -18.15
CA VAL A 105 19.28 1.88 -17.61
C VAL A 105 20.35 2.94 -17.32
N LYS A 106 20.19 4.11 -17.95
CA LYS A 106 21.01 5.28 -17.65
C LYS A 106 20.66 5.85 -16.28
N PHE A 107 21.63 6.39 -15.57
CA PHE A 107 21.41 7.02 -14.26
C PHE A 107 21.95 8.44 -14.22
N CYS A 108 21.14 9.39 -13.77
CA CYS A 108 21.58 10.75 -13.48
C CYS A 108 21.73 10.95 -11.97
N GLU A 109 22.93 11.29 -11.53
CA GLU A 109 23.23 11.55 -10.10
C GLU A 109 22.66 12.86 -9.55
N TYR A 110 22.01 13.66 -10.41
CA TYR A 110 21.40 14.96 -10.06
C TYR A 110 19.89 14.90 -10.24
N THR A 111 19.18 15.62 -9.37
CA THR A 111 17.73 15.79 -9.42
C THR A 111 17.28 16.94 -10.31
N ARG A 112 18.20 17.84 -10.67
CA ARG A 112 18.00 18.99 -11.56
C ARG A 112 19.30 19.59 -12.09
N GLY A 113 19.19 20.50 -13.05
CA GLY A 113 20.28 21.25 -13.66
C GLY A 113 20.74 20.68 -14.98
N SER A 114 21.73 21.35 -15.60
CA SER A 114 22.16 21.12 -16.97
C SER A 114 22.60 19.70 -17.29
N LYS A 115 23.17 18.96 -16.33
CA LYS A 115 23.54 17.56 -16.54
C LYS A 115 22.31 16.68 -16.77
N LEU A 116 21.24 16.85 -15.97
CA LEU A 116 19.99 16.13 -16.16
C LEU A 116 19.34 16.52 -17.49
N GLU A 117 19.27 17.81 -17.79
CA GLU A 117 18.68 18.34 -19.03
C GLU A 117 19.39 17.79 -20.27
N ASN A 118 20.72 17.74 -20.25
CA ASN A 118 21.50 17.16 -21.34
C ASN A 118 21.22 15.68 -21.51
N MET A 119 21.23 14.89 -20.42
CA MET A 119 20.93 13.45 -20.47
C MET A 119 19.51 13.18 -20.98
N VAL A 120 18.54 14.00 -20.61
CA VAL A 120 17.14 13.91 -21.11
C VAL A 120 17.08 14.26 -22.61
N SER A 121 17.83 15.29 -23.06
CA SER A 121 17.86 15.70 -24.46
C SER A 121 18.49 14.64 -25.39
N GLU A 122 19.43 13.84 -24.86
CA GLU A 122 20.18 12.80 -25.56
C GLU A 122 19.47 11.44 -25.55
N LEU A 123 18.30 11.30 -24.91
CA LEU A 123 17.56 10.04 -24.91
C LEU A 123 17.05 9.68 -26.31
N ASN A 124 17.26 8.44 -26.69
CA ASN A 124 16.67 7.84 -27.88
C ASN A 124 15.39 7.05 -27.52
N ASN A 125 14.60 6.73 -28.54
CA ASN A 125 13.41 5.91 -28.38
C ASN A 125 13.76 4.55 -27.76
N GLY A 126 13.02 4.14 -26.72
CA GLY A 126 13.25 2.89 -25.99
C GLY A 126 14.34 2.96 -24.92
N GLU A 127 15.04 4.08 -24.76
CA GLU A 127 15.99 4.27 -23.68
C GLU A 127 15.31 4.71 -22.38
N VAL A 128 15.93 4.35 -21.27
CA VAL A 128 15.44 4.65 -19.90
C VAL A 128 16.52 5.40 -19.13
N LEU A 129 16.12 6.52 -18.54
CA LEU A 129 16.93 7.31 -17.60
C LEU A 129 16.25 7.28 -16.21
N LEU A 130 16.96 6.78 -15.21
CA LEU A 130 16.59 6.93 -13.81
C LEU A 130 17.24 8.18 -13.24
N VAL A 131 16.46 9.07 -12.67
CA VAL A 131 16.93 10.28 -12.00
C VAL A 131 17.19 9.96 -10.53
N GLN A 132 18.16 10.64 -9.90
CA GLN A 132 18.47 10.50 -8.48
C GLN A 132 17.22 10.74 -7.59
N ASN A 133 17.25 10.17 -6.40
CA ASN A 133 16.21 10.20 -5.39
C ASN A 133 15.56 11.59 -5.25
N THR A 134 14.28 11.69 -5.58
CA THR A 134 13.52 12.95 -5.53
C THR A 134 13.56 13.62 -4.15
N ARG A 135 13.71 12.84 -3.07
CA ARG A 135 13.82 13.33 -1.69
C ARG A 135 15.13 14.07 -1.39
N TYR A 136 16.12 14.08 -2.30
CA TYR A 136 17.27 14.96 -2.15
C TYR A 136 16.86 16.42 -2.12
N GLU A 137 15.73 16.76 -2.77
CA GLU A 137 15.14 18.10 -2.75
C GLU A 137 14.39 18.44 -1.43
N ASP A 138 14.24 17.46 -0.52
CA ASP A 138 13.66 17.71 0.79
C ASP A 138 14.65 18.36 1.77
N PHE A 139 15.94 18.24 1.54
CA PHE A 139 16.93 18.87 2.40
C PHE A 139 17.57 20.10 1.70
N PRO A 140 17.53 21.28 2.35
CA PRO A 140 16.97 21.57 3.68
C PRO A 140 15.47 21.97 3.69
N ASN A 141 14.83 22.19 2.54
CA ASN A 141 13.61 23.01 2.43
C ASN A 141 12.30 22.21 2.17
N LYS A 142 12.35 20.87 2.18
CA LYS A 142 11.20 19.99 1.89
C LYS A 142 10.50 20.30 0.57
N LEU A 143 11.24 20.60 -0.50
CA LEU A 143 10.67 20.99 -1.78
C LEU A 143 9.86 19.86 -2.42
N GLU A 144 10.36 18.63 -2.38
CA GLU A 144 9.63 17.44 -2.90
C GLU A 144 8.38 17.15 -2.07
N SER A 145 8.56 16.91 -0.76
CA SER A 145 7.45 16.54 0.13
C SER A 145 6.51 17.69 0.46
N GLY A 146 6.91 18.91 0.23
CA GLY A 146 6.10 20.10 0.36
C GLY A 146 5.33 20.49 -0.90
N ASN A 147 5.48 19.71 -1.98
CA ASN A 147 4.88 20.00 -3.28
C ASN A 147 5.24 21.40 -3.81
N ASP A 148 6.53 21.72 -3.79
CA ASP A 148 7.02 23.01 -4.28
C ASP A 148 6.68 23.20 -5.76
N LEU A 149 6.10 24.37 -6.07
CA LEU A 149 5.59 24.65 -7.42
C LEU A 149 6.71 24.78 -8.45
N ASP A 150 7.82 25.42 -8.09
CA ASP A 150 8.93 25.63 -9.03
C ASP A 150 9.63 24.31 -9.33
N LEU A 151 9.77 23.42 -8.33
CA LEU A 151 10.31 22.10 -8.51
C LEU A 151 9.39 21.22 -9.40
N GLY A 152 8.07 21.26 -9.14
CA GLY A 152 7.08 20.56 -9.97
C GLY A 152 7.09 21.04 -11.42
N ASN A 153 7.13 22.35 -11.64
CA ASN A 153 7.24 22.99 -12.96
C ASN A 153 8.55 22.59 -13.66
N TYR A 154 9.66 22.58 -12.92
CA TYR A 154 10.96 22.19 -13.47
C TYR A 154 10.95 20.74 -13.96
N TRP A 155 10.51 19.79 -13.13
CA TRP A 155 10.46 18.39 -13.56
C TRP A 155 9.46 18.17 -14.70
N ALA A 156 8.31 18.86 -14.69
CA ALA A 156 7.37 18.81 -15.80
C ALA A 156 7.99 19.28 -17.13
N SER A 157 8.87 20.27 -17.10
CA SER A 157 9.55 20.78 -18.30
C SER A 157 10.50 19.78 -18.98
N LEU A 158 10.85 18.69 -18.28
CA LEU A 158 11.74 17.64 -18.81
C LEU A 158 11.01 16.65 -19.75
N GLY A 159 9.67 16.61 -19.73
CA GLY A 159 8.88 15.62 -20.47
C GLY A 159 7.73 16.21 -21.26
N ASP A 160 7.09 15.35 -22.05
CA ASP A 160 5.91 15.66 -22.86
C ASP A 160 4.62 15.11 -22.22
N ILE A 161 4.73 13.98 -21.52
CA ILE A 161 3.63 13.23 -20.88
C ILE A 161 4.06 12.79 -19.49
N PHE A 162 3.16 12.82 -18.54
CA PHE A 162 3.38 12.30 -17.20
C PHE A 162 2.51 11.08 -16.91
N ILE A 163 3.12 10.04 -16.36
CA ILE A 163 2.44 8.81 -15.91
C ILE A 163 2.73 8.60 -14.43
N ASN A 164 1.68 8.63 -13.60
CA ASN A 164 1.81 8.27 -12.20
C ASN A 164 1.56 6.77 -12.01
N ASP A 165 2.60 6.04 -11.61
CA ASP A 165 2.53 4.59 -11.34
C ASP A 165 3.01 4.25 -9.92
N ALA A 166 3.01 5.25 -9.03
CA ALA A 166 3.47 5.14 -7.66
C ALA A 166 2.29 5.21 -6.67
N PHE A 167 1.48 4.16 -6.62
CA PHE A 167 0.30 4.11 -5.77
C PHE A 167 0.61 4.36 -4.30
N GLY A 168 1.72 3.80 -3.78
CA GLY A 168 2.15 4.00 -2.38
C GLY A 168 2.37 5.46 -1.97
N THR A 169 2.55 6.38 -2.93
CA THR A 169 2.74 7.81 -2.66
C THR A 169 1.53 8.67 -3.06
N ALA A 170 0.51 8.08 -3.65
CA ALA A 170 -0.64 8.82 -4.21
C ALA A 170 -1.47 9.56 -3.16
N HIS A 171 -1.41 9.14 -1.90
CA HIS A 171 -2.10 9.79 -0.77
C HIS A 171 -1.44 11.09 -0.29
N ARG A 172 -0.32 11.50 -0.89
CA ARG A 172 0.40 12.72 -0.54
C ARG A 172 0.58 13.59 -1.76
N ALA A 173 0.43 14.90 -1.59
CA ALA A 173 0.83 15.86 -2.60
C ALA A 173 2.34 16.09 -2.52
N HIS A 174 3.06 15.69 -3.57
CA HIS A 174 4.50 15.89 -3.74
C HIS A 174 4.77 16.59 -5.07
N ALA A 175 5.93 17.27 -5.18
CA ALA A 175 6.33 17.92 -6.44
C ALA A 175 6.45 16.90 -7.59
N SER A 176 6.92 15.66 -7.30
CA SER A 176 7.09 14.59 -8.29
C SER A 176 5.79 13.87 -8.70
N ASN A 177 4.66 14.14 -8.06
CA ASN A 177 3.36 13.59 -8.49
C ASN A 177 2.37 14.72 -8.81
N VAL A 178 1.79 15.39 -7.81
CA VAL A 178 0.84 16.49 -8.00
C VAL A 178 1.48 17.66 -8.77
N GLY A 179 2.70 18.05 -8.40
CA GLY A 179 3.40 19.17 -9.06
C GLY A 179 3.60 18.93 -10.56
N ILE A 180 4.05 17.74 -10.96
CA ILE A 180 4.21 17.41 -12.39
C ILE A 180 2.84 17.26 -13.06
N ALA A 181 1.91 16.52 -12.44
CA ALA A 181 0.58 16.31 -13.01
C ALA A 181 -0.16 17.62 -13.27
N SER A 182 0.05 18.66 -12.46
CA SER A 182 -0.56 19.97 -12.66
C SER A 182 -0.08 20.69 -13.94
N ASN A 183 1.03 20.28 -14.52
CA ASN A 183 1.68 20.98 -15.64
C ASN A 183 1.75 20.19 -16.96
N LEU A 184 1.58 18.86 -16.92
CA LEU A 184 1.63 17.99 -18.09
C LEU A 184 0.32 17.27 -18.33
N ASP A 185 0.04 16.90 -19.59
CA ASP A 185 -1.00 15.91 -19.88
C ASP A 185 -0.60 14.59 -19.19
N SER A 186 -1.53 14.06 -18.38
CA SER A 186 -1.18 13.09 -17.35
C SER A 186 -2.15 11.90 -17.36
N GLY A 187 -1.62 10.73 -17.02
CA GLY A 187 -2.38 9.51 -16.82
C GLY A 187 -1.78 8.63 -15.73
N ILE A 188 -2.40 7.48 -15.52
CA ILE A 188 -1.91 6.46 -14.58
C ILE A 188 -1.26 5.29 -15.31
N GLY A 189 -0.28 4.64 -14.65
CA GLY A 189 0.30 3.39 -15.10
C GLY A 189 -0.52 2.17 -14.70
N PHE A 190 -0.08 0.98 -15.12
CA PHE A 190 -0.79 -0.28 -14.89
C PHE A 190 -0.87 -0.69 -13.42
N LEU A 191 0.18 -0.42 -12.63
CA LEU A 191 0.13 -0.68 -11.19
C LEU A 191 -0.94 0.17 -10.52
N MET A 192 -0.96 1.47 -10.79
CA MET A 192 -1.95 2.40 -10.27
C MET A 192 -3.37 1.99 -10.70
N GLU A 193 -3.58 1.66 -11.98
CA GLU A 193 -4.86 1.19 -12.52
C GLU A 193 -5.36 -0.05 -11.78
N LYS A 194 -4.47 -1.04 -11.57
CA LYS A 194 -4.79 -2.28 -10.84
C LYS A 194 -5.17 -2.02 -9.38
N GLU A 195 -4.37 -1.21 -8.68
CA GLU A 195 -4.62 -0.86 -7.27
C GLU A 195 -5.96 -0.15 -7.10
N LEU A 196 -6.23 0.88 -7.90
CA LEU A 196 -7.50 1.61 -7.85
C LEU A 196 -8.70 0.72 -8.17
N LYS A 197 -8.59 -0.14 -9.20
CA LYS A 197 -9.66 -1.05 -9.58
C LYS A 197 -9.99 -2.05 -8.48
N VAL A 198 -8.97 -2.68 -7.88
CA VAL A 198 -9.17 -3.69 -6.85
C VAL A 198 -9.74 -3.06 -5.58
N LEU A 199 -9.12 -1.99 -5.09
CA LEU A 199 -9.51 -1.38 -3.81
C LEU A 199 -10.86 -0.67 -3.89
N ASN A 200 -11.18 0.02 -4.99
CA ASN A 200 -12.53 0.57 -5.20
C ASN A 200 -13.57 -0.55 -5.32
N GLY A 201 -13.24 -1.66 -6.00
CA GLY A 201 -14.13 -2.81 -6.11
C GLY A 201 -14.58 -3.35 -4.75
N VAL A 202 -13.65 -3.56 -3.81
CA VAL A 202 -13.96 -4.07 -2.47
C VAL A 202 -14.55 -3.02 -1.52
N LYS A 203 -14.37 -1.73 -1.82
CA LYS A 203 -15.00 -0.63 -1.09
C LYS A 203 -16.45 -0.42 -1.53
N ASP A 204 -16.70 -0.40 -2.85
CA ASP A 204 -17.96 0.05 -3.40
C ASP A 204 -18.96 -1.10 -3.65
N ASN A 205 -18.46 -2.29 -4.02
CA ASN A 205 -19.29 -3.45 -4.35
C ASN A 205 -18.63 -4.81 -4.05
N PRO A 206 -18.27 -5.09 -2.78
CA PRO A 206 -17.66 -6.37 -2.41
C PRO A 206 -18.65 -7.53 -2.58
N LYS A 207 -18.14 -8.70 -2.98
CA LYS A 207 -18.94 -9.95 -2.95
C LYS A 207 -19.18 -10.35 -1.51
N LYS A 208 -20.43 -10.71 -1.20
CA LYS A 208 -20.87 -11.09 0.15
C LYS A 208 -20.81 -12.62 0.37
N PRO A 209 -20.51 -13.11 1.59
CA PRO A 209 -20.16 -12.36 2.81
C PRO A 209 -18.80 -11.66 2.68
N TYR A 210 -18.74 -10.42 3.16
CA TYR A 210 -17.54 -9.59 3.17
C TYR A 210 -16.95 -9.50 4.57
N THR A 211 -15.73 -9.97 4.74
CA THR A 211 -15.02 -9.96 6.03
C THR A 211 -13.79 -9.05 5.95
N VAL A 212 -13.61 -8.22 6.96
CA VAL A 212 -12.44 -7.37 7.13
C VAL A 212 -11.60 -7.90 8.28
N ILE A 213 -10.32 -8.06 8.10
CA ILE A 213 -9.36 -8.42 9.16
C ILE A 213 -8.52 -7.20 9.45
N LEU A 214 -8.52 -6.75 10.70
CA LEU A 214 -7.72 -5.62 11.16
C LEU A 214 -6.82 -6.04 12.32
N GLY A 215 -5.54 -5.76 12.16
CA GLY A 215 -4.53 -6.00 13.19
C GLY A 215 -3.54 -4.83 13.27
N GLY A 216 -2.34 -5.12 13.77
CA GLY A 216 -1.31 -4.12 14.01
C GLY A 216 -1.43 -3.48 15.39
N ALA A 217 -0.74 -2.34 15.62
CA ALA A 217 -0.48 -1.83 16.95
C ALA A 217 -1.63 -1.03 17.58
N LYS A 218 -2.18 -0.01 16.89
CA LYS A 218 -3.06 1.00 17.47
C LYS A 218 -4.40 1.10 16.77
N VAL A 219 -5.47 1.29 17.53
CA VAL A 219 -6.83 1.53 17.04
C VAL A 219 -6.91 2.87 16.31
N ASN A 220 -6.28 3.92 16.84
CA ASN A 220 -6.32 5.26 16.28
C ASN A 220 -5.92 5.29 14.79
N ASP A 221 -4.94 4.49 14.40
CA ASP A 221 -4.46 4.40 13.02
C ASP A 221 -5.47 3.72 12.06
N LYS A 222 -6.52 3.10 12.60
CA LYS A 222 -7.53 2.33 11.85
C LYS A 222 -8.94 2.89 11.98
N ILE A 223 -9.18 3.93 12.78
CA ILE A 223 -10.54 4.48 13.01
C ILE A 223 -11.23 4.83 11.70
N GLY A 224 -10.52 5.47 10.77
CA GLY A 224 -11.08 5.84 9.46
C GLY A 224 -11.54 4.62 8.65
N VAL A 225 -10.70 3.60 8.57
CA VAL A 225 -11.03 2.34 7.88
C VAL A 225 -12.16 1.58 8.57
N ILE A 226 -12.14 1.49 9.91
CA ILE A 226 -13.20 0.84 10.67
C ILE A 226 -14.54 1.52 10.37
N ASN A 227 -14.59 2.85 10.48
CA ASN A 227 -15.82 3.62 10.25
C ASN A 227 -16.35 3.45 8.82
N ALA A 228 -15.47 3.42 7.83
CA ALA A 228 -15.85 3.26 6.43
C ALA A 228 -16.35 1.83 6.13
N LEU A 229 -15.71 0.81 6.69
CA LEU A 229 -15.99 -0.58 6.33
C LEU A 229 -17.02 -1.26 7.22
N VAL A 230 -17.25 -0.82 8.48
CA VAL A 230 -18.19 -1.47 9.41
C VAL A 230 -19.63 -1.47 8.91
N GLU A 231 -20.02 -0.48 8.13
CA GLU A 231 -21.37 -0.40 7.57
C GLU A 231 -21.58 -1.42 6.45
N ILE A 232 -20.55 -1.68 5.64
CA ILE A 232 -20.62 -2.57 4.48
C ILE A 232 -20.13 -3.99 4.73
N ALA A 233 -19.19 -4.20 5.67
CA ALA A 233 -18.71 -5.53 6.05
C ALA A 233 -19.78 -6.33 6.80
N ASP A 234 -19.76 -7.65 6.59
CA ASP A 234 -20.58 -8.57 7.38
C ASP A 234 -19.87 -8.88 8.71
N TYR A 235 -18.52 -8.98 8.69
CA TYR A 235 -17.71 -9.21 9.89
C TYR A 235 -16.42 -8.38 9.85
N ILE A 236 -15.99 -7.94 11.04
CA ILE A 236 -14.66 -7.34 11.25
C ILE A 236 -13.94 -8.14 12.34
N LEU A 237 -12.89 -8.84 11.95
CA LEU A 237 -12.05 -9.62 12.85
C LEU A 237 -10.91 -8.73 13.34
N ILE A 238 -10.81 -8.54 14.64
CA ILE A 238 -9.79 -7.67 15.26
C ILE A 238 -8.70 -8.55 15.89
N GLY A 239 -7.45 -8.33 15.50
CA GLY A 239 -6.28 -9.00 16.07
C GLY A 239 -5.15 -8.01 16.37
N GLY A 240 -3.94 -8.53 16.60
CA GLY A 240 -2.77 -7.73 16.88
C GLY A 240 -2.86 -6.91 18.16
N GLY A 241 -1.93 -6.00 18.36
CA GLY A 241 -1.85 -5.13 19.54
C GLY A 241 -3.10 -4.27 19.75
N MET A 242 -3.77 -3.86 18.68
CA MET A 242 -5.02 -3.07 18.78
C MET A 242 -6.15 -3.83 19.49
N SER A 243 -6.15 -5.17 19.48
CA SER A 243 -7.18 -5.97 20.15
C SER A 243 -7.23 -5.75 21.66
N TYR A 244 -6.09 -5.43 22.28
CA TYR A 244 -6.03 -5.18 23.72
C TYR A 244 -6.77 -3.90 24.14
N THR A 245 -6.83 -2.89 23.26
CA THR A 245 -7.66 -1.70 23.50
C THR A 245 -9.15 -2.05 23.49
N PHE A 246 -9.59 -2.96 22.61
CA PHE A 246 -10.96 -3.49 22.61
C PHE A 246 -11.25 -4.33 23.86
N LEU A 247 -10.32 -5.21 24.27
CA LEU A 247 -10.47 -6.00 25.50
C LEU A 247 -10.54 -5.09 26.74
N LYS A 248 -9.71 -4.03 26.80
CA LYS A 248 -9.78 -3.03 27.88
C LYS A 248 -11.11 -2.28 27.89
N ALA A 249 -11.66 -1.97 26.70
CA ALA A 249 -12.98 -1.36 26.57
C ALA A 249 -14.11 -2.27 27.08
N MET A 250 -13.87 -3.59 27.16
CA MET A 250 -14.77 -4.60 27.77
C MET A 250 -14.43 -4.90 29.23
N ASP A 251 -13.66 -4.03 29.90
CA ASP A 251 -13.22 -4.16 31.30
C ASP A 251 -12.35 -5.42 31.56
N LYS A 252 -11.67 -5.96 30.55
CA LYS A 252 -10.73 -7.08 30.71
C LYS A 252 -9.36 -6.60 31.18
N ASN A 253 -8.67 -7.45 31.95
CA ASN A 253 -7.26 -7.24 32.24
C ASN A 253 -6.42 -7.54 31.00
N ILE A 254 -5.54 -6.63 30.63
CA ILE A 254 -4.66 -6.76 29.47
C ILE A 254 -3.17 -6.82 29.86
N GLY A 255 -2.89 -6.86 31.18
CA GLY A 255 -1.52 -6.82 31.68
C GLY A 255 -0.77 -5.58 31.23
N SER A 256 0.47 -5.79 30.82
CA SER A 256 1.35 -4.75 30.22
C SER A 256 1.26 -4.69 28.69
N SER A 257 0.20 -5.25 28.10
CA SER A 257 -0.02 -5.22 26.64
C SER A 257 -0.22 -3.81 26.13
N LEU A 258 0.02 -3.63 24.83
CA LEU A 258 -0.13 -2.35 24.15
C LEU A 258 -1.55 -1.80 24.34
N LEU A 259 -1.65 -0.54 24.78
CA LEU A 259 -2.92 0.14 24.99
C LEU A 259 -2.93 1.50 24.29
N ASP A 260 -3.94 1.71 23.48
CA ASP A 260 -4.31 3.00 22.92
C ASP A 260 -5.42 3.62 23.78
N SER A 261 -5.02 4.30 24.87
CA SER A 261 -5.92 4.79 25.90
C SER A 261 -6.94 5.83 25.38
N GLU A 262 -6.57 6.60 24.36
CA GLU A 262 -7.44 7.61 23.76
C GLU A 262 -8.59 6.98 22.95
N SER A 263 -8.43 5.73 22.50
CA SER A 263 -9.41 5.01 21.69
C SER A 263 -10.36 4.11 22.50
N ILE A 264 -10.28 4.04 23.82
CA ILE A 264 -11.12 3.15 24.66
C ILE A 264 -12.61 3.46 24.46
N ASP A 265 -13.00 4.73 24.54
CA ASP A 265 -14.41 5.13 24.41
C ASP A 265 -14.94 4.87 23.01
N TYR A 266 -14.10 5.04 22.00
CA TYR A 266 -14.42 4.67 20.62
C TYR A 266 -14.71 3.16 20.52
N CYS A 267 -13.83 2.31 21.07
CA CYS A 267 -14.01 0.86 21.09
C CYS A 267 -15.29 0.44 21.83
N LYS A 268 -15.62 1.04 22.99
CA LYS A 268 -16.88 0.79 23.71
C LYS A 268 -18.09 1.07 22.85
N ASN A 269 -18.11 2.22 22.19
CA ASN A 269 -19.21 2.62 21.31
C ASN A 269 -19.34 1.69 20.12
N LEU A 270 -18.20 1.33 19.49
CA LEU A 270 -18.18 0.44 18.33
C LEU A 270 -18.70 -0.95 18.68
N ILE A 271 -18.23 -1.57 19.78
CA ILE A 271 -18.70 -2.86 20.26
C ILE A 271 -20.20 -2.81 20.56
N SER A 272 -20.67 -1.76 21.23
CA SER A 272 -22.08 -1.61 21.59
C SER A 272 -22.97 -1.54 20.34
N LYS A 273 -22.55 -0.78 19.32
CA LYS A 273 -23.32 -0.57 18.08
C LYS A 273 -23.28 -1.76 17.13
N TYR A 274 -22.14 -2.45 17.03
CA TYR A 274 -21.88 -3.48 16.01
C TYR A 274 -21.48 -4.82 16.63
N ARG A 275 -22.06 -5.20 17.76
CA ARG A 275 -21.71 -6.38 18.55
C ARG A 275 -21.63 -7.67 17.74
N ASP A 276 -22.54 -7.85 16.78
CA ASP A 276 -22.63 -9.08 15.97
C ASP A 276 -21.64 -9.08 14.80
N LYS A 277 -21.01 -7.94 14.51
CA LYS A 277 -20.03 -7.80 13.43
C LYS A 277 -18.58 -7.78 13.92
N ILE A 278 -18.33 -7.25 15.12
CA ILE A 278 -16.98 -7.13 15.69
C ILE A 278 -16.61 -8.42 16.42
N ILE A 279 -15.65 -9.12 15.89
CA ILE A 279 -15.18 -10.39 16.43
C ILE A 279 -13.80 -10.19 17.02
N LEU A 280 -13.67 -10.44 18.33
CA LEU A 280 -12.45 -10.27 19.10
C LEU A 280 -11.79 -11.63 19.41
N PRO A 281 -10.48 -11.66 19.70
CA PRO A 281 -9.83 -12.86 20.20
C PRO A 281 -10.46 -13.34 21.49
N ILE A 282 -10.43 -14.65 21.72
CA ILE A 282 -10.91 -15.32 22.94
C ILE A 282 -9.77 -15.92 23.75
N ASP A 283 -8.58 -16.00 23.16
CA ASP A 283 -7.33 -16.38 23.78
C ASP A 283 -6.15 -15.66 23.12
N ASN A 284 -5.04 -15.61 23.82
CA ASN A 284 -3.83 -14.90 23.40
C ASN A 284 -2.59 -15.75 23.66
N VAL A 285 -1.50 -15.40 22.98
CA VAL A 285 -0.13 -15.75 23.35
C VAL A 285 0.44 -14.56 24.13
N VAL A 286 1.00 -14.83 25.30
CA VAL A 286 1.57 -13.80 26.19
C VAL A 286 3.00 -14.15 26.57
N CYS A 287 3.82 -13.15 26.85
CA CYS A 287 5.19 -13.26 27.36
C CYS A 287 5.48 -12.12 28.35
N ASN A 288 6.59 -12.22 29.10
CA ASN A 288 7.01 -11.14 29.99
C ASN A 288 7.93 -10.13 29.28
N GLU A 289 8.55 -10.53 28.18
CA GLU A 289 9.46 -9.70 27.38
C GLU A 289 9.37 -10.11 25.91
N ILE A 290 9.40 -9.13 25.00
CA ILE A 290 9.40 -9.39 23.53
C ILE A 290 10.85 -9.56 23.07
N SER A 291 11.26 -10.80 22.87
CA SER A 291 12.59 -11.17 22.34
C SER A 291 12.54 -12.54 21.66
N ASP A 292 13.57 -12.87 20.88
CA ASP A 292 13.69 -14.20 20.24
C ASP A 292 13.84 -15.35 21.25
N GLU A 293 14.28 -15.06 22.48
CA GLU A 293 14.49 -16.05 23.55
C GLU A 293 13.35 -16.07 24.58
N ALA A 294 12.31 -15.28 24.38
CA ALA A 294 11.23 -15.12 25.33
C ALA A 294 10.39 -16.39 25.47
N SER A 295 10.19 -16.83 26.73
CA SER A 295 9.19 -17.85 27.01
C SER A 295 7.80 -17.30 26.84
N SER A 296 6.94 -17.99 26.09
CA SER A 296 5.55 -17.62 25.89
C SER A 296 4.59 -18.69 26.41
N ARG A 297 3.36 -18.28 26.69
CA ARG A 297 2.26 -19.19 27.01
C ARG A 297 0.97 -18.76 26.34
N SER A 298 0.11 -19.72 26.03
CA SER A 298 -1.26 -19.42 25.65
C SER A 298 -2.16 -19.25 26.87
N CYS A 299 -3.06 -18.29 26.86
CA CYS A 299 -4.04 -18.07 27.91
C CYS A 299 -5.36 -17.53 27.37
N SER A 300 -6.43 -17.73 28.13
CA SER A 300 -7.71 -17.04 27.89
C SER A 300 -7.53 -15.54 28.06
N ILE A 301 -8.39 -14.74 27.40
CA ILE A 301 -8.46 -13.29 27.60
C ILE A 301 -8.77 -12.89 29.06
N GLU A 302 -9.27 -13.83 29.89
CA GLU A 302 -9.55 -13.61 31.32
C GLU A 302 -8.32 -13.84 32.21
N ASP A 303 -7.24 -14.48 31.66
CA ASP A 303 -6.13 -15.01 32.46
C ASP A 303 -4.79 -14.30 32.16
N ILE A 304 -4.82 -13.14 31.52
CA ILE A 304 -3.61 -12.30 31.27
C ILE A 304 -3.18 -11.70 32.62
N LYS A 305 -1.93 -11.94 33.03
CA LYS A 305 -1.36 -11.38 34.25
C LYS A 305 -0.88 -9.95 34.06
N GLU A 306 -0.70 -9.21 35.16
CA GLU A 306 -0.33 -7.78 35.11
C GLU A 306 1.04 -7.52 34.49
N ASP A 307 1.98 -8.47 34.65
CA ASP A 307 3.35 -8.41 34.11
C ASP A 307 3.51 -9.02 32.72
N GLU A 308 2.44 -9.54 32.15
CA GLU A 308 2.46 -10.18 30.82
C GLU A 308 2.05 -9.22 29.70
N ILE A 309 2.68 -9.40 28.56
CA ILE A 309 2.45 -8.66 27.30
C ILE A 309 1.83 -9.63 26.30
N GLY A 310 0.69 -9.28 25.74
CA GLY A 310 0.10 -10.03 24.64
C GLY A 310 0.83 -9.77 23.34
N VAL A 311 1.23 -10.83 22.66
CA VAL A 311 2.12 -10.80 21.48
C VAL A 311 1.55 -11.45 20.24
N ASP A 312 0.52 -12.30 20.39
CA ASP A 312 -0.23 -12.89 19.26
C ASP A 312 -1.62 -13.32 19.71
N ILE A 313 -2.50 -13.61 18.75
CA ILE A 313 -3.77 -14.29 19.05
C ILE A 313 -3.51 -15.77 19.31
N GLY A 314 -4.33 -16.39 20.17
CA GLY A 314 -4.20 -17.82 20.49
C GLY A 314 -4.87 -18.72 19.43
N ALA A 315 -4.59 -20.02 19.55
CA ALA A 315 -5.09 -21.02 18.62
C ALA A 315 -6.63 -21.11 18.57
N LYS A 316 -7.32 -20.88 19.70
CA LYS A 316 -8.80 -20.85 19.73
C LYS A 316 -9.35 -19.64 18.99
N SER A 317 -8.67 -18.50 19.05
CA SER A 317 -9.00 -17.28 18.30
C SER A 317 -8.79 -17.50 16.80
N VAL A 318 -7.72 -18.17 16.40
CA VAL A 318 -7.50 -18.59 15.00
C VAL A 318 -8.65 -19.45 14.50
N GLU A 319 -9.04 -20.47 15.25
CA GLU A 319 -10.17 -21.34 14.88
C GLU A 319 -11.52 -20.59 14.86
N LEU A 320 -11.70 -19.63 15.76
CA LEU A 320 -12.88 -18.75 15.73
C LEU A 320 -12.90 -17.92 14.44
N PHE A 321 -11.77 -17.30 14.07
CA PHE A 321 -11.65 -16.47 12.88
C PHE A 321 -11.88 -17.29 11.60
N LYS A 322 -11.30 -18.50 11.52
CA LYS A 322 -11.51 -19.41 10.40
C LYS A 322 -12.99 -19.75 10.16
N LYS A 323 -13.83 -19.82 11.22
CA LYS A 323 -15.28 -20.04 11.06
C LYS A 323 -15.96 -18.89 10.32
N TYR A 324 -15.58 -17.64 10.58
CA TYR A 324 -16.12 -16.48 9.87
C TYR A 324 -15.57 -16.39 8.44
N LEU A 325 -14.30 -16.72 8.27
CA LEU A 325 -13.61 -16.67 6.97
C LEU A 325 -14.06 -17.77 6.01
N SER A 326 -14.47 -18.95 6.52
CA SER A 326 -14.82 -20.13 5.68
C SER A 326 -15.93 -19.86 4.67
N ASN A 327 -16.86 -18.96 4.97
CA ASN A 327 -17.97 -18.60 4.09
C ASN A 327 -17.75 -17.26 3.36
N SER A 328 -16.65 -16.56 3.62
CA SER A 328 -16.37 -15.26 3.02
C SER A 328 -16.17 -15.37 1.52
N LYS A 329 -16.66 -14.39 0.77
CA LYS A 329 -16.44 -14.25 -0.68
C LYS A 329 -15.46 -13.12 -0.99
N THR A 330 -15.36 -12.15 -0.09
CA THR A 330 -14.34 -11.09 -0.12
C THR A 330 -13.72 -10.96 1.25
N VAL A 331 -12.38 -10.89 1.30
CA VAL A 331 -11.62 -10.58 2.50
C VAL A 331 -10.67 -9.43 2.20
N VAL A 332 -10.69 -8.39 3.05
CA VAL A 332 -9.65 -7.36 3.08
C VAL A 332 -8.91 -7.49 4.40
N TRP A 333 -7.60 -7.60 4.35
CA TRP A 333 -6.77 -7.77 5.54
C TRP A 333 -5.71 -6.68 5.64
N ASN A 334 -5.69 -5.97 6.77
CA ASN A 334 -4.69 -4.95 7.08
C ASN A 334 -4.22 -5.05 8.54
N GLY A 335 -2.94 -5.29 8.74
CA GLY A 335 -2.27 -5.45 10.03
C GLY A 335 -2.16 -6.90 10.49
N THR A 336 -1.01 -7.27 11.00
CA THR A 336 -0.70 -8.63 11.48
C THR A 336 -1.45 -8.97 12.76
N MET A 337 -1.62 -10.28 13.02
CA MET A 337 -2.32 -10.78 14.20
C MET A 337 -1.46 -10.81 15.46
N GLY A 338 -0.15 -10.72 15.29
CA GLY A 338 0.85 -10.72 16.36
C GLY A 338 2.15 -10.05 15.92
N CYS A 339 3.18 -10.17 16.77
CA CYS A 339 4.54 -9.69 16.51
C CYS A 339 5.27 -10.65 15.55
N HIS A 340 4.84 -10.65 14.29
CA HIS A 340 5.21 -11.59 13.23
C HIS A 340 6.71 -11.62 12.89
N GLU A 341 7.47 -10.64 13.37
CA GLU A 341 8.94 -10.57 13.25
C GLU A 341 9.63 -11.63 14.10
N TYR A 342 8.94 -12.17 15.12
CA TYR A 342 9.40 -13.22 16.00
C TYR A 342 8.66 -14.51 15.66
N ASP A 343 9.40 -15.57 15.38
CA ASP A 343 8.81 -16.83 14.90
C ASP A 343 7.75 -17.41 15.83
N ASP A 344 7.97 -17.34 17.16
CA ASP A 344 7.05 -17.83 18.18
C ASP A 344 5.78 -16.99 18.34
N PHE A 345 5.77 -15.75 17.81
CA PHE A 345 4.65 -14.80 17.91
C PHE A 345 4.01 -14.52 16.54
N ALA A 346 4.35 -15.33 15.55
CA ALA A 346 3.86 -15.20 14.17
C ALA A 346 2.74 -16.18 13.82
N ASN A 347 2.38 -17.11 14.72
CA ASN A 347 1.50 -18.23 14.40
C ASN A 347 0.10 -17.76 14.01
N GLY A 348 -0.48 -16.79 14.69
CA GLY A 348 -1.78 -16.24 14.34
C GLY A 348 -1.81 -15.70 12.91
N THR A 349 -0.77 -14.97 12.50
CA THR A 349 -0.64 -14.45 11.15
C THR A 349 -0.41 -15.57 10.12
N LYS A 350 0.49 -16.52 10.40
CA LYS A 350 0.79 -17.67 9.52
C LYS A 350 -0.45 -18.52 9.28
N ASP A 351 -1.18 -18.89 10.33
CA ASP A 351 -2.34 -19.79 10.26
C ASP A 351 -3.51 -19.16 9.48
N ILE A 352 -3.73 -17.83 9.62
CA ILE A 352 -4.75 -17.14 8.84
C ILE A 352 -4.33 -17.01 7.37
N LEU A 353 -3.05 -16.71 7.07
CA LEU A 353 -2.52 -16.68 5.69
C LEU A 353 -2.69 -18.07 5.03
N GLU A 354 -2.29 -19.14 5.73
CA GLU A 354 -2.45 -20.49 5.23
C GLU A 354 -3.92 -20.82 4.94
N PHE A 355 -4.81 -20.53 5.88
CA PHE A 355 -6.23 -20.79 5.72
C PHE A 355 -6.81 -20.05 4.49
N LEU A 356 -6.54 -18.74 4.39
CA LEU A 356 -7.03 -17.93 3.27
C LEU A 356 -6.46 -18.38 1.91
N SER A 357 -5.24 -18.91 1.90
CA SER A 357 -4.60 -19.42 0.67
C SER A 357 -5.26 -20.69 0.12
N ASN A 358 -6.09 -21.38 0.93
CA ASN A 358 -6.72 -22.66 0.61
C ASN A 358 -8.25 -22.56 0.41
N ILE A 359 -8.84 -21.39 0.50
CA ILE A 359 -10.27 -21.18 0.27
C ILE A 359 -10.53 -20.38 -1.01
N ASP A 360 -11.69 -20.59 -1.64
CA ASP A 360 -12.14 -19.82 -2.80
C ASP A 360 -12.75 -18.48 -2.35
N CYS A 361 -11.88 -17.51 -2.17
CA CYS A 361 -12.22 -16.18 -1.67
C CYS A 361 -11.38 -15.10 -2.37
N GLU A 362 -12.00 -13.99 -2.74
CA GLU A 362 -11.29 -12.80 -3.20
C GLU A 362 -10.60 -12.13 -2.00
N THR A 363 -9.29 -12.39 -1.85
CA THR A 363 -8.49 -11.90 -0.73
C THR A 363 -7.55 -10.80 -1.16
N ILE A 364 -7.67 -9.64 -0.49
CA ILE A 364 -6.85 -8.45 -0.69
C ILE A 364 -6.05 -8.18 0.58
N ILE A 365 -4.74 -8.26 0.46
CA ILE A 365 -3.81 -7.95 1.55
C ILE A 365 -3.37 -6.49 1.41
N CYS A 366 -3.54 -5.72 2.48
CA CYS A 366 -3.18 -4.31 2.56
C CYS A 366 -2.21 -4.05 3.72
N GLY A 367 -1.42 -2.99 3.59
CA GLY A 367 -0.44 -2.59 4.63
C GLY A 367 0.91 -3.27 4.48
N GLY A 368 1.97 -2.51 4.79
CA GLY A 368 3.35 -2.95 4.59
C GLY A 368 3.70 -4.22 5.36
N ASP A 369 3.36 -4.27 6.64
CA ASP A 369 3.70 -5.40 7.51
C ASP A 369 2.95 -6.68 7.12
N THR A 370 1.64 -6.56 6.78
CA THR A 370 0.84 -7.70 6.34
C THR A 370 1.31 -8.22 4.99
N ALA A 371 1.63 -7.31 4.06
CA ALA A 371 2.18 -7.67 2.75
C ALA A 371 3.54 -8.35 2.88
N SER A 372 4.43 -7.81 3.74
CA SER A 372 5.74 -8.41 4.02
C SER A 372 5.60 -9.79 4.65
N ALA A 373 4.69 -9.96 5.62
CA ALA A 373 4.42 -11.25 6.22
C ALA A 373 3.92 -12.27 5.18
N ALA A 374 2.96 -11.89 4.33
CA ALA A 374 2.45 -12.75 3.27
C ALA A 374 3.55 -13.20 2.28
N ILE A 375 4.44 -12.29 1.92
CA ILE A 375 5.56 -12.58 1.01
C ILE A 375 6.61 -13.48 1.70
N ASN A 376 7.04 -13.11 2.90
CA ASN A 376 8.09 -13.82 3.63
C ASN A 376 7.70 -15.24 4.03
N PHE A 377 6.42 -15.47 4.31
CA PHE A 377 5.89 -16.80 4.61
C PHE A 377 5.51 -17.61 3.35
N GLY A 378 5.81 -17.09 2.14
CA GLY A 378 5.67 -17.83 0.88
C GLY A 378 4.28 -17.76 0.24
N TYR A 379 3.44 -16.83 0.62
CA TYR A 379 2.07 -16.66 0.10
C TYR A 379 1.92 -15.58 -0.97
N LYS A 380 3.02 -15.07 -1.55
CA LYS A 380 3.03 -13.97 -2.53
C LYS A 380 2.00 -14.14 -3.66
N ASP A 381 1.91 -15.34 -4.22
CA ASP A 381 1.08 -15.62 -5.41
C ASP A 381 -0.23 -16.35 -5.06
N LYS A 382 -0.63 -16.34 -3.78
CA LYS A 382 -1.80 -17.08 -3.29
C LYS A 382 -3.06 -16.24 -3.16
N PHE A 383 -2.93 -14.91 -3.21
CA PHE A 383 -4.04 -14.00 -3.00
C PHE A 383 -4.40 -13.25 -4.27
N THR A 384 -5.63 -12.76 -4.34
CA THR A 384 -6.12 -11.98 -5.48
C THR A 384 -5.29 -10.73 -5.70
N HIS A 385 -4.90 -10.07 -4.60
CA HIS A 385 -4.04 -8.88 -4.65
C HIS A 385 -3.29 -8.67 -3.34
N ILE A 386 -2.01 -8.33 -3.44
CA ILE A 386 -1.21 -7.79 -2.35
C ILE A 386 -0.89 -6.35 -2.72
N SER A 387 -1.52 -5.41 -2.03
CA SER A 387 -1.37 -3.99 -2.33
C SER A 387 0.01 -3.46 -1.95
N THR A 388 0.57 -2.66 -2.83
CA THR A 388 1.83 -1.94 -2.60
C THR A 388 1.63 -0.60 -1.90
N GLY A 389 0.36 -0.20 -1.68
CA GLY A 389 -0.03 1.16 -1.32
C GLY A 389 0.24 1.58 0.12
N GLY A 390 0.37 0.65 1.06
CA GLY A 390 0.53 1.01 2.47
C GLY A 390 -0.55 1.98 2.96
N GLY A 391 -0.16 3.22 3.30
CA GLY A 391 -1.10 4.27 3.72
C GLY A 391 -2.11 4.68 2.65
N ALA A 392 -1.72 4.67 1.37
CA ALA A 392 -2.62 5.01 0.28
C ALA A 392 -3.80 4.03 0.17
N SER A 393 -3.55 2.73 0.40
CA SER A 393 -4.62 1.72 0.41
C SER A 393 -5.63 1.97 1.52
N LEU A 394 -5.16 2.33 2.71
CA LEU A 394 -6.03 2.65 3.85
C LEU A 394 -6.87 3.89 3.56
N GLU A 395 -6.25 4.97 3.10
CA GLU A 395 -6.96 6.21 2.80
C GLU A 395 -8.00 6.02 1.68
N LEU A 396 -7.70 5.21 0.67
CA LEU A 396 -8.66 4.88 -0.37
C LEU A 396 -9.84 4.06 0.17
N LEU A 397 -9.59 3.07 1.03
CA LEU A 397 -10.63 2.29 1.71
C LEU A 397 -11.47 3.13 2.68
N GLU A 398 -10.89 4.17 3.27
CA GLU A 398 -11.60 5.19 4.06
C GLU A 398 -12.53 6.08 3.21
N GLY A 399 -12.44 5.99 1.89
CA GLY A 399 -13.18 6.84 0.97
C GLY A 399 -12.55 8.22 0.72
N LYS A 400 -11.32 8.41 1.17
CA LYS A 400 -10.58 9.66 0.90
C LYS A 400 -10.14 9.69 -0.56
N LYS A 401 -10.15 10.88 -1.11
CA LYS A 401 -9.53 11.13 -2.41
C LYS A 401 -8.02 11.18 -2.26
N LEU A 402 -7.32 10.59 -3.23
CA LEU A 402 -5.86 10.57 -3.24
C LEU A 402 -5.33 11.72 -4.08
N PRO A 403 -4.56 12.67 -3.53
CA PRO A 403 -4.09 13.86 -4.27
C PRO A 403 -3.35 13.53 -5.57
N GLY A 404 -2.55 12.45 -5.58
CA GLY A 404 -1.83 12.00 -6.76
C GLY A 404 -2.72 11.41 -7.86
N VAL A 405 -3.99 11.07 -7.55
CA VAL A 405 -5.01 10.65 -8.52
C VAL A 405 -5.85 11.84 -8.94
N GLU A 406 -6.34 12.64 -7.98
CA GLU A 406 -7.14 13.84 -8.26
C GLU A 406 -6.44 14.83 -9.20
N ALA A 407 -5.12 14.99 -9.07
CA ALA A 407 -4.35 15.87 -9.95
C ALA A 407 -4.38 15.45 -11.44
N ILE A 408 -4.74 14.18 -11.70
CA ILE A 408 -4.88 13.61 -13.05
C ILE A 408 -6.35 13.69 -13.50
N GLU A 409 -7.31 13.43 -12.62
CA GLU A 409 -8.76 13.47 -12.91
C GLU A 409 -9.24 14.90 -13.27
N ASN A 410 -8.67 15.91 -12.67
CA ASN A 410 -9.09 17.30 -12.83
C ASN A 410 -8.50 18.02 -14.06
N LYS A 411 -8.09 17.25 -15.10
CA LYS A 411 -7.50 17.79 -16.33
C LYS A 411 -8.33 17.56 -17.60
#